data_ad34943910b10b1644d7e3f794e9f6d0
#
_entry.id   ad34943910b10b1644d7e3f794e9f6d0
#
_cell.length_a   1.000
_cell.length_b   1.000
_cell.length_c   1.000
_cell.angle_alpha   90.00
_cell.angle_beta   90.00
_cell.angle_gamma   90.00
#
_symmetry.space_group_name_H-M   'P 1'
#
loop_
_entity.id
_entity.type
_entity.pdbx_description
1 polymer ?
#
loop_
_entity_poly.entity_id
_entity_poly.type
_entity_poly.pdbx_seq_one_letter_code
_entity_poly.pdbx_strand_id
1 'polypeptide(L)'
;MTITVSITRRATFAAAHILCRPEWDEERNDQVFGRCARDHGHNYVIEVTVSGEVNSETGMVANLKDIDGVIRRELIEALDHRHLNRDVEFLRGVIPTAENVAAAAWRRLEPHLPARLVRVRLIESENNSAEVVA
;
A
#
# COMPACT_ATOMS: atom_id res chain seq x y z
N MET A 1 -22.52 -23.29 -11.68
CA MET A 1 -22.13 -22.17 -10.80
C MET A 1 -20.67 -21.82 -11.02
N THR A 2 -20.41 -20.56 -11.26
CA THR A 2 -19.04 -20.06 -11.45
C THR A 2 -18.37 -19.86 -10.11
N ILE A 3 -17.16 -20.37 -9.97
CA ILE A 3 -16.34 -20.17 -8.76
C ILE A 3 -15.35 -19.03 -9.02
N THR A 4 -15.33 -18.09 -8.10
CA THR A 4 -14.35 -17.01 -8.11
C THR A 4 -13.25 -17.36 -7.11
N VAL A 5 -12.01 -17.23 -7.54
CA VAL A 5 -10.83 -17.50 -6.72
C VAL A 5 -10.07 -16.21 -6.54
N SER A 6 -9.59 -15.97 -5.33
CA SER A 6 -8.71 -14.83 -5.04
C SER A 6 -7.28 -15.31 -4.86
N ILE A 7 -6.35 -14.55 -5.40
CA ILE A 7 -4.91 -14.78 -5.22
C ILE A 7 -4.26 -13.52 -4.66
N THR A 8 -3.23 -13.70 -3.85
CA THR A 8 -2.56 -12.60 -3.16
C THR A 8 -1.06 -12.63 -3.41
N ARG A 9 -0.50 -11.49 -3.74
CA ARG A 9 0.95 -11.28 -3.82
C ARG A 9 1.39 -10.33 -2.72
N ARG A 10 2.47 -10.69 -2.04
CA ARG A 10 3.06 -9.93 -0.95
C ARG A 10 4.37 -9.30 -1.40
N ALA A 11 4.62 -8.07 -0.98
CA ALA A 11 5.89 -7.39 -1.18
C ALA A 11 6.24 -6.58 0.06
N THR A 12 7.50 -6.20 0.19
CA THR A 12 7.98 -5.45 1.35
C THR A 12 8.74 -4.21 0.89
N PHE A 13 8.71 -3.16 1.72
CA PHE A 13 9.53 -1.98 1.53
C PHE A 13 9.79 -1.33 2.88
N ALA A 14 10.93 -0.64 2.98
CA ALA A 14 11.28 0.15 4.14
C ALA A 14 11.10 1.63 3.80
N ALA A 15 10.44 2.38 4.67
CA ALA A 15 10.23 3.80 4.44
C ALA A 15 10.12 4.56 5.75
N ALA A 16 10.50 5.83 5.71
CA ALA A 16 10.36 6.74 6.84
C ALA A 16 9.17 7.66 6.60
N HIS A 17 8.57 8.13 7.68
CA HIS A 17 7.51 9.13 7.61
C HIS A 17 7.37 9.91 8.90
N ILE A 18 6.58 10.98 8.83
CA ILE A 18 6.11 11.76 9.95
C ILE A 18 4.60 11.86 9.81
N LEU A 19 3.88 11.71 10.90
CA LEU A 19 2.45 12.03 10.92
C LEU A 19 2.28 13.42 11.48
N CYS A 20 1.98 14.38 10.64
CA CYS A 20 1.74 15.75 11.06
C CYS A 20 0.84 16.47 10.06
N ARG A 21 0.18 17.48 10.57
CA ARG A 21 -0.52 18.46 9.73
C ARG A 21 0.31 19.75 9.77
N PRO A 22 0.93 20.14 8.64
CA PRO A 22 1.86 21.27 8.63
C PRO A 22 1.26 22.62 9.08
N GLU A 23 -0.07 22.80 8.91
CA GLU A 23 -0.76 24.04 9.31
C GLU A 23 -0.96 24.14 10.82
N TRP A 24 -0.81 23.04 11.56
CA TRP A 24 -0.96 23.03 13.02
C TRP A 24 0.38 23.37 13.69
N ASP A 25 0.30 23.90 14.91
CA ASP A 25 1.49 24.08 15.72
C ASP A 25 2.01 22.72 16.24
N GLU A 26 3.21 22.75 16.79
CA GLU A 26 3.89 21.56 17.30
C GLU A 26 3.09 20.90 18.43
N GLU A 27 2.54 21.73 19.34
CA GLU A 27 1.77 21.20 20.47
C GLU A 27 0.55 20.40 20.01
N ARG A 28 -0.20 20.91 19.05
CA ARG A 28 -1.37 20.22 18.52
C ARG A 28 -1.00 18.95 17.78
N ASN A 29 0.09 18.97 17.00
CA ASN A 29 0.58 17.77 16.32
C ASN A 29 1.00 16.71 17.34
N ASP A 30 1.68 17.10 18.40
CA ASP A 30 2.07 16.16 19.47
C ASP A 30 0.87 15.58 20.20
N GLN A 31 -0.16 16.38 20.43
CA GLN A 31 -1.38 15.90 21.08
C GLN A 31 -2.13 14.87 20.23
N VAL A 32 -2.20 15.09 18.92
CA VAL A 32 -2.96 14.23 18.01
C VAL A 32 -2.16 13.00 17.60
N PHE A 33 -0.90 13.17 17.23
CA PHE A 33 -0.08 12.12 16.65
C PHE A 33 0.92 11.49 17.63
N GLY A 34 1.20 12.17 18.72
CA GLY A 34 2.16 11.69 19.71
C GLY A 34 3.54 11.48 19.11
N ARG A 35 4.15 10.33 19.39
CA ARG A 35 5.48 9.99 18.88
C ARG A 35 5.55 9.92 17.37
N CYS A 36 4.43 9.65 16.71
CA CYS A 36 4.35 9.55 15.26
C CYS A 36 4.54 10.91 14.57
N ALA A 37 4.47 12.01 15.32
CA ALA A 37 4.79 13.35 14.82
C ALA A 37 6.30 13.55 14.58
N ARG A 38 7.13 12.58 14.94
CA ARG A 38 8.58 12.62 14.76
C ARG A 38 9.01 11.69 13.65
N ASP A 39 10.17 11.97 13.06
CA ASP A 39 10.76 11.09 12.05
C ASP A 39 10.93 9.68 12.62
N HIS A 40 10.39 8.72 11.91
CA HIS A 40 10.55 7.30 12.21
C HIS A 40 10.30 6.48 10.95
N GLY A 41 10.57 5.21 11.01
CA GLY A 41 10.41 4.34 9.85
C GLY A 41 9.87 2.98 10.22
N HIS A 42 9.42 2.29 9.19
CA HIS A 42 8.86 0.94 9.30
C HIS A 42 9.35 0.06 8.17
N ASN A 43 9.35 -1.23 8.45
CA ASN A 43 9.45 -2.26 7.41
C ASN A 43 8.02 -2.65 7.06
N TYR A 44 7.51 -2.05 6.00
CA TYR A 44 6.14 -2.28 5.54
C TYR A 44 6.01 -3.58 4.79
N VAL A 45 4.85 -4.19 4.92
CA VAL A 45 4.43 -5.31 4.09
C VAL A 45 3.16 -4.89 3.36
N ILE A 46 3.12 -5.09 2.05
CA ILE A 46 1.89 -4.88 1.28
C ILE A 46 1.41 -6.20 0.70
N GLU A 47 0.13 -6.45 0.83
CA GLU A 47 -0.54 -7.62 0.26
C GLU A 47 -1.59 -7.15 -0.73
N VAL A 48 -1.48 -7.61 -1.97
CA VAL A 48 -2.38 -7.23 -3.07
C VAL A 48 -3.14 -8.46 -3.50
N THR A 49 -4.46 -8.40 -3.40
CA THR A 49 -5.35 -9.50 -3.71
C THR A 49 -6.21 -9.15 -4.92
N VAL A 50 -6.18 -10.02 -5.92
CA VAL A 50 -7.03 -9.95 -7.10
C VAL A 50 -7.92 -11.18 -7.18
N SER A 51 -9.04 -11.09 -7.88
CA SER A 51 -9.96 -12.21 -8.02
C SER A 51 -10.42 -12.39 -9.47
N GLY A 52 -10.87 -13.60 -9.76
CA GLY A 52 -11.42 -13.95 -11.06
C GLY A 52 -11.68 -15.45 -11.18
N GLU A 53 -12.04 -15.85 -12.37
CA GLU A 53 -12.20 -17.28 -12.69
C GLU A 53 -10.83 -17.86 -13.02
N VAL A 54 -10.66 -19.13 -12.69
CA VAL A 54 -9.45 -19.86 -13.07
C VAL A 54 -9.51 -20.16 -14.57
N ASN A 55 -8.50 -19.74 -15.31
CA ASN A 55 -8.36 -20.04 -16.72
C ASN A 55 -8.06 -21.54 -16.88
N SER A 56 -8.85 -22.25 -17.68
CA SER A 56 -8.73 -23.69 -17.83
C SER A 56 -7.44 -24.14 -18.52
N GLU A 57 -6.83 -23.28 -19.31
CA GLU A 57 -5.58 -23.61 -20.01
C GLU A 57 -4.35 -23.41 -19.13
N THR A 58 -4.37 -22.36 -18.30
CA THR A 58 -3.20 -22.00 -17.47
C THR A 58 -3.33 -22.45 -16.03
N GLY A 59 -4.55 -22.67 -15.56
CA GLY A 59 -4.79 -22.98 -14.14
C GLY A 59 -4.68 -21.76 -13.23
N MET A 60 -4.68 -20.55 -13.79
CA MET A 60 -4.43 -19.31 -13.04
C MET A 60 -5.59 -18.33 -13.19
N VAL A 61 -5.85 -17.55 -12.15
CA VAL A 61 -6.66 -16.34 -12.22
C VAL A 61 -5.88 -15.27 -12.99
N ALA A 62 -4.63 -15.11 -12.62
CA ALA A 62 -3.65 -14.25 -13.28
C ALA A 62 -2.27 -14.76 -12.87
N ASN A 63 -1.24 -14.38 -13.62
CA ASN A 63 0.11 -14.77 -13.28
C ASN A 63 0.64 -13.90 -12.13
N LEU A 64 1.00 -14.51 -11.01
CA LEU A 64 1.54 -13.81 -9.85
C LEU A 64 2.80 -13.02 -10.19
N LYS A 65 3.58 -13.47 -11.17
CA LYS A 65 4.76 -12.75 -11.66
C LYS A 65 4.37 -11.40 -12.29
N ASP A 66 3.27 -11.35 -13.02
CA ASP A 66 2.80 -10.11 -13.64
C ASP A 66 2.28 -9.14 -12.56
N ILE A 67 1.59 -9.67 -11.55
CA ILE A 67 1.15 -8.87 -10.40
C ILE A 67 2.36 -8.31 -9.65
N ASP A 68 3.38 -9.13 -9.42
CA ASP A 68 4.63 -8.68 -8.78
C ASP A 68 5.28 -7.54 -9.56
N GLY A 69 5.33 -7.67 -10.88
CA GLY A 69 5.88 -6.63 -11.75
C GLY A 69 5.15 -5.29 -11.61
N VAL A 70 3.83 -5.32 -11.53
CA VAL A 70 3.01 -4.12 -11.32
C VAL A 70 3.30 -3.50 -9.94
N ILE A 71 3.34 -4.33 -8.90
CA ILE A 71 3.62 -3.87 -7.54
C ILE A 71 4.99 -3.19 -7.48
N ARG A 72 6.01 -3.78 -8.07
CA ARG A 72 7.36 -3.22 -8.06
C ARG A 72 7.44 -1.91 -8.80
N ARG A 73 6.91 -1.88 -10.02
CA ARG A 73 6.94 -0.69 -10.87
C ARG A 73 6.13 0.47 -10.30
N GLU A 74 4.94 0.19 -9.78
CA GLU A 74 4.01 1.22 -9.34
C GLU A 74 4.19 1.63 -7.88
N LEU A 75 4.72 0.76 -7.03
CA LEU A 75 4.83 1.04 -5.60
C LEU A 75 6.26 0.94 -5.09
N ILE A 76 6.91 -0.21 -5.21
CA ILE A 76 8.17 -0.45 -4.50
C ILE A 76 9.27 0.51 -4.94
N GLU A 77 9.40 0.74 -6.24
CA GLU A 77 10.41 1.68 -6.76
C GLU A 77 10.21 3.10 -6.26
N ALA A 78 8.96 3.49 -5.99
CA ALA A 78 8.64 4.83 -5.51
C ALA A 78 8.74 4.97 -4.00
N LEU A 79 8.56 3.89 -3.25
CA LEU A 79 8.41 3.93 -1.79
C LEU A 79 9.63 3.40 -1.03
N ASP A 80 10.32 2.40 -1.57
CA ASP A 80 11.36 1.71 -0.83
C ASP A 80 12.58 2.61 -0.59
N HIS A 81 13.03 2.66 0.66
CA HIS A 81 14.15 3.51 1.10
C HIS A 81 13.88 5.00 0.89
N ARG A 82 12.61 5.41 0.91
CA ARG A 82 12.20 6.81 0.73
C ARG A 82 11.57 7.37 1.99
N HIS A 83 11.51 8.69 2.06
CA HIS A 83 10.73 9.40 3.08
C HIS A 83 9.37 9.73 2.46
N LEU A 84 8.31 9.16 3.02
CA LEU A 84 6.98 9.25 2.42
C LEU A 84 6.45 10.68 2.31
N ASN A 85 6.86 11.55 3.25
CA ASN A 85 6.42 12.95 3.24
C ASN A 85 7.16 13.81 2.21
N ARG A 86 8.40 13.45 1.83
CA ARG A 86 9.29 14.30 1.07
C ARG A 86 9.59 13.81 -0.34
N ASP A 87 9.69 12.49 -0.51
CA ASP A 87 10.29 11.89 -1.70
C ASP A 87 9.27 11.21 -2.63
N VAL A 88 8.00 11.15 -2.23
CA VAL A 88 6.98 10.40 -2.96
C VAL A 88 5.95 11.34 -3.54
N GLU A 89 5.98 11.51 -4.86
CA GLU A 89 5.13 12.49 -5.56
C GLU A 89 3.64 12.23 -5.33
N PHE A 90 3.19 10.99 -5.43
CA PHE A 90 1.77 10.68 -5.30
C PHE A 90 1.24 10.74 -3.85
N LEU A 91 2.13 10.97 -2.88
CA LEU A 91 1.75 11.21 -1.49
C LEU A 91 1.89 12.69 -1.08
N ARG A 92 2.22 13.56 -2.02
CA ARG A 92 2.39 14.98 -1.74
C ARG A 92 1.08 15.58 -1.23
N GLY A 93 1.15 16.31 -0.12
CA GLY A 93 -0.02 16.92 0.51
C GLY A 93 -0.91 15.95 1.27
N VAL A 94 -0.49 14.71 1.41
CA VAL A 94 -1.23 13.67 2.12
C VAL A 94 -0.48 13.32 3.40
N ILE A 95 -1.19 13.19 4.51
CA ILE A 95 -0.58 12.68 5.74
C ILE A 95 -0.39 11.18 5.52
N PRO A 96 0.86 10.67 5.52
CA PRO A 96 1.12 9.28 5.11
C PRO A 96 0.87 8.26 6.23
N THR A 97 -0.36 8.24 6.71
CA THR A 97 -0.86 7.18 7.59
C THR A 97 -0.96 5.88 6.81
N ALA A 98 -1.02 4.76 7.51
CA ALA A 98 -1.22 3.45 6.87
C ALA A 98 -2.50 3.47 6.00
N GLU A 99 -3.55 4.13 6.48
CA GLU A 99 -4.82 4.27 5.75
C GLU A 99 -4.65 5.00 4.43
N ASN A 100 -3.99 6.16 4.46
CA ASN A 100 -3.78 6.97 3.26
C ASN A 100 -2.79 6.33 2.28
N VAL A 101 -1.76 5.68 2.79
CA VAL A 101 -0.81 4.96 1.94
C VAL A 101 -1.50 3.77 1.26
N ALA A 102 -2.32 3.02 2.01
CA ALA A 102 -3.08 1.91 1.43
C ALA A 102 -4.05 2.39 0.34
N ALA A 103 -4.74 3.52 0.56
CA ALA A 103 -5.65 4.10 -0.42
C ALA A 103 -4.90 4.57 -1.67
N ALA A 104 -3.74 5.20 -1.49
CA ALA A 104 -2.90 5.63 -2.62
C ALA A 104 -2.38 4.43 -3.40
N ALA A 105 -1.98 3.37 -2.71
CA ALA A 105 -1.55 2.12 -3.34
C ALA A 105 -2.65 1.51 -4.20
N TRP A 106 -3.88 1.47 -3.69
CA TRP A 106 -5.03 0.98 -4.46
C TRP A 106 -5.18 1.72 -5.79
N ARG A 107 -5.17 3.06 -5.73
CA ARG A 107 -5.36 3.90 -6.92
C ARG A 107 -4.24 3.71 -7.95
N ARG A 108 -3.03 3.51 -7.49
CA ARG A 108 -1.89 3.29 -8.37
C ARG A 108 -1.89 1.92 -9.02
N LEU A 109 -2.34 0.90 -8.30
CA LEU A 109 -2.30 -0.48 -8.78
C LEU A 109 -3.46 -0.83 -9.70
N GLU A 110 -4.66 -0.38 -9.36
CA GLU A 110 -5.90 -0.83 -10.02
C GLU A 110 -5.86 -0.75 -11.55
N PRO A 111 -5.39 0.35 -12.17
CA PRO A 111 -5.40 0.45 -13.63
C PRO A 111 -4.47 -0.53 -14.35
N HIS A 112 -3.50 -1.10 -13.65
CA HIS A 112 -2.41 -1.88 -14.26
C HIS A 112 -2.50 -3.38 -13.97
N LEU A 113 -3.39 -3.81 -13.09
CA LEU A 113 -3.46 -5.22 -12.70
C LEU A 113 -4.19 -6.06 -13.75
N PRO A 114 -3.75 -7.32 -13.94
CA PRO A 114 -4.34 -8.20 -14.96
C PRO A 114 -5.68 -8.84 -14.56
N ALA A 115 -6.14 -8.60 -13.33
CA ALA A 115 -7.40 -9.11 -12.82
C ALA A 115 -8.01 -8.08 -11.85
N ARG A 116 -9.25 -8.32 -11.43
CA ARG A 116 -9.97 -7.39 -10.56
C ARG A 116 -9.29 -7.27 -9.20
N LEU A 117 -8.91 -6.05 -8.83
CA LEU A 117 -8.38 -5.75 -7.52
C LEU A 117 -9.50 -5.79 -6.49
N VAL A 118 -9.34 -6.59 -5.43
CA VAL A 118 -10.37 -6.74 -4.39
C VAL A 118 -9.87 -6.33 -3.01
N ARG A 119 -8.56 -6.30 -2.79
CA ARG A 119 -8.02 -5.93 -1.49
C ARG A 119 -6.58 -5.45 -1.61
N VAL A 120 -6.26 -4.37 -0.92
CA VAL A 120 -4.88 -3.96 -0.65
C VAL A 120 -4.75 -3.84 0.86
N ARG A 121 -3.87 -4.61 1.45
CA ARG A 121 -3.58 -4.55 2.88
C ARG A 121 -2.16 -4.06 3.08
N LEU A 122 -2.01 -3.02 3.88
CA LEU A 122 -0.71 -2.47 4.26
C LEU A 122 -0.46 -2.74 5.74
N ILE A 123 0.59 -3.47 6.02
CA ILE A 123 1.04 -3.78 7.38
C ILE A 123 2.20 -2.84 7.68
N GLU A 124 1.96 -1.87 8.55
CA GLU A 124 2.94 -0.87 8.96
C GLU A 124 3.91 -1.45 9.97
N SER A 125 3.38 -2.19 10.93
CA SER A 125 4.16 -2.86 11.97
C SER A 125 3.44 -4.14 12.36
N GLU A 126 4.07 -4.92 13.22
CA GLU A 126 3.50 -6.17 13.73
C GLU A 126 2.07 -6.01 14.26
N ASN A 127 1.78 -4.84 14.86
CA ASN A 127 0.51 -4.60 15.53
C ASN A 127 -0.47 -3.73 14.75
N ASN A 128 -0.03 -3.07 13.68
CA ASN A 128 -0.83 -2.07 12.98
C ASN A 128 -0.91 -2.37 11.48
N SER A 129 -2.13 -2.39 10.98
CA SER A 129 -2.38 -2.54 9.55
C SER A 129 -3.63 -1.77 9.14
N ALA A 130 -3.72 -1.48 7.86
CA ALA A 130 -4.89 -0.89 7.24
C ALA A 130 -5.18 -1.62 5.93
N GLU A 131 -6.44 -1.66 5.52
CA GLU A 131 -6.77 -2.28 4.25
C GLU A 131 -7.86 -1.52 3.51
N VAL A 132 -7.77 -1.57 2.18
CA VAL A 132 -8.81 -1.13 1.27
C VAL A 132 -9.46 -2.37 0.69
N VAL A 133 -10.77 -2.42 0.73
CA VAL A 133 -11.56 -3.56 0.23
C VAL A 133 -12.60 -3.04 -0.76
N ALA A 134 -12.74 -3.73 -1.88
CA ALA A 134 -13.75 -3.41 -2.88
C ALA A 134 -15.16 -3.82 -2.42
#